data_a195c0dc395a1e637f3bf0fa26373325
#
_entry.id   a195c0dc395a1e637f3bf0fa26373325
#
_cell.length_a   1.000
_cell.length_b   1.000
_cell.length_c   1.000
_cell.angle_alpha   90.00
_cell.angle_beta   90.00
_cell.angle_gamma   90.00
#
_symmetry.space_group_name_H-M   'P 1'
#
loop_
_entity.id
_entity.type
_entity.pdbx_description
1 polymer ?
#
loop_
_entity_poly.entity_id
_entity_poly.type
_entity_poly.pdbx_seq_one_letter_code
_entity_poly.pdbx_strand_id
1 'polypeptide(L)'
;MKRVTIYIAHLLVLVLTGCDKTVLEFPENEGVDPTLVNVNLTLAIDPKIESYVPAERSKASEADLYDVRWIVEVFRDEIAGEPVQRYVLGCEQAADGHHTIHTSLALHAARYHVVAWMDYVDDGSVSDKYYTIPSLSAISVPEAGSYIGNEEHKDTYVARQEIDLKGYRDRWNETVDATVTLQR
;
A
#
# COMPACT_ATOMS: atom_id res chain seq x y z
N MET A 1 50.54 44.52 -9.13
CA MET A 1 49.04 44.53 -9.07
C MET A 1 48.40 43.88 -10.28
N LYS A 2 48.74 44.15 -11.53
CA LYS A 2 48.13 43.57 -12.72
C LYS A 2 48.16 42.02 -12.79
N ARG A 3 49.22 41.36 -12.31
CA ARG A 3 49.33 39.87 -12.35
C ARG A 3 48.43 39.18 -11.35
N VAL A 4 48.22 39.75 -10.17
CA VAL A 4 47.33 39.21 -9.13
C VAL A 4 45.86 39.26 -9.59
N THR A 5 45.48 40.34 -10.27
CA THR A 5 44.10 40.49 -10.81
C THR A 5 43.79 39.44 -11.87
N ILE A 6 44.77 39.02 -12.69
CA ILE A 6 44.61 38.00 -13.71
C ILE A 6 44.38 36.62 -13.06
N TYR A 7 45.09 36.28 -11.99
CA TYR A 7 44.92 35.00 -11.29
C TYR A 7 43.57 34.90 -10.57
N ILE A 8 43.11 36.01 -10.00
CA ILE A 8 41.77 36.06 -9.38
C ILE A 8 40.66 35.89 -10.43
N ALA A 9 40.79 36.51 -11.59
CA ALA A 9 39.84 36.35 -12.69
C ALA A 9 39.81 34.91 -13.23
N HIS A 10 40.95 34.24 -13.36
CA HIS A 10 41.00 32.83 -13.77
C HIS A 10 40.44 31.88 -12.72
N LEU A 11 40.65 32.16 -11.43
CA LEU A 11 40.09 31.37 -10.35
C LEU A 11 38.55 31.48 -10.29
N LEU A 12 38.06 32.71 -10.56
CA LEU A 12 36.59 32.94 -10.56
C LEU A 12 35.90 32.25 -11.74
N VAL A 13 36.53 32.14 -12.91
CA VAL A 13 35.99 31.42 -14.07
C VAL A 13 35.93 29.92 -13.82
N LEU A 14 36.94 29.36 -13.12
CA LEU A 14 36.96 27.93 -12.77
C LEU A 14 35.86 27.51 -11.77
N VAL A 15 35.42 28.46 -10.93
CA VAL A 15 34.33 28.18 -9.96
C VAL A 15 32.95 28.19 -10.64
N LEU A 16 32.82 28.85 -11.79
CA LEU A 16 31.53 28.95 -12.49
C LEU A 16 31.25 27.78 -13.46
N THR A 17 32.23 26.92 -13.74
CA THR A 17 32.06 25.77 -14.62
C THR A 17 31.76 24.47 -13.88
N GLY A 18 31.65 24.52 -12.54
CA GLY A 18 31.39 23.34 -11.72
C GLY A 18 29.99 23.32 -11.15
N CYS A 19 29.01 22.98 -11.93
CA CYS A 19 27.78 22.28 -11.63
C CYS A 19 26.87 22.36 -12.85
N ASP A 20 27.30 21.76 -13.93
CA ASP A 20 26.31 21.23 -14.86
C ASP A 20 25.62 20.09 -14.12
N LYS A 21 24.52 20.43 -13.42
CA LYS A 21 23.55 19.43 -13.07
C LYS A 21 23.07 18.91 -14.42
N THR A 22 23.63 17.79 -14.86
CA THR A 22 22.98 16.97 -15.85
C THR A 22 21.57 16.72 -15.31
N VAL A 23 20.64 17.56 -15.71
CA VAL A 23 19.24 17.23 -15.64
C VAL A 23 19.17 15.95 -16.45
N LEU A 24 18.96 14.82 -15.78
CA LEU A 24 18.60 13.59 -16.45
C LEU A 24 17.29 13.94 -17.14
N GLU A 25 17.38 14.34 -18.43
CA GLU A 25 16.22 14.38 -19.29
C GLU A 25 15.77 12.93 -19.41
N PHE A 26 14.78 12.56 -18.60
CA PHE A 26 14.08 11.32 -18.77
C PHE A 26 13.49 11.35 -20.19
N PRO A 27 13.64 10.28 -20.97
CA PRO A 27 12.96 10.22 -22.25
C PRO A 27 11.49 10.55 -22.02
N GLU A 28 10.90 11.33 -22.92
CA GLU A 28 9.50 11.77 -22.87
C GLU A 28 8.57 10.53 -22.97
N ASN A 29 8.53 9.73 -21.94
CA ASN A 29 7.60 8.64 -21.76
C ASN A 29 6.50 9.12 -20.84
N GLU A 30 5.59 9.94 -21.39
CA GLU A 30 4.23 10.16 -20.88
C GLU A 30 4.09 10.40 -19.36
N GLY A 31 5.08 11.03 -18.71
CA GLY A 31 5.02 11.38 -17.28
C GLY A 31 5.20 10.20 -16.31
N VAL A 32 5.59 9.03 -16.79
CA VAL A 32 5.90 7.88 -15.93
C VAL A 32 7.32 8.01 -15.39
N ASP A 33 7.47 8.01 -14.07
CA ASP A 33 8.78 7.98 -13.42
C ASP A 33 9.47 6.63 -13.72
N PRO A 34 10.57 6.58 -14.50
CA PRO A 34 11.23 5.33 -14.86
C PRO A 34 11.97 4.66 -13.71
N THR A 35 12.02 5.29 -12.53
CA THR A 35 12.66 4.71 -11.34
C THR A 35 11.69 3.91 -10.48
N LEU A 36 10.41 3.84 -10.87
CA LEU A 36 9.40 3.06 -10.18
C LEU A 36 9.39 1.63 -10.70
N VAL A 37 9.27 0.70 -9.77
CA VAL A 37 9.04 -0.73 -10.01
C VAL A 37 7.55 -0.98 -9.83
N ASN A 38 6.91 -1.63 -10.79
CA ASN A 38 5.52 -2.03 -10.67
C ASN A 38 5.43 -3.32 -9.87
N VAL A 39 4.59 -3.33 -8.85
CA VAL A 39 4.31 -4.51 -8.02
C VAL A 39 2.85 -4.88 -8.17
N ASN A 40 2.55 -6.05 -8.73
CA ASN A 40 1.22 -6.64 -8.69
C ASN A 40 1.03 -7.28 -7.32
N LEU A 41 0.22 -6.67 -6.49
CA LEU A 41 -0.06 -7.14 -5.15
C LEU A 41 -1.37 -7.95 -5.14
N THR A 42 -1.28 -9.19 -4.72
CA THR A 42 -2.43 -10.05 -4.43
C THR A 42 -2.57 -10.16 -2.92
N LEU A 43 -3.74 -9.79 -2.41
CA LEU A 43 -4.12 -10.00 -1.02
C LEU A 43 -5.12 -11.15 -0.99
N ALA A 44 -4.89 -12.13 -0.14
CA ALA A 44 -5.77 -13.29 0.00
C ALA A 44 -5.93 -13.67 1.47
N ILE A 45 -7.09 -14.18 1.84
CA ILE A 45 -7.31 -14.81 3.15
C ILE A 45 -6.70 -16.22 3.11
N ASP A 46 -6.05 -16.63 4.18
CA ASP A 46 -5.50 -18.00 4.28
C ASP A 46 -6.66 -19.03 4.16
N PRO A 47 -6.65 -19.89 3.14
CA PRO A 47 -7.72 -20.87 2.92
C PRO A 47 -7.82 -21.92 4.02
N LYS A 48 -6.81 -22.02 4.90
CA LYS A 48 -6.85 -22.91 6.08
C LYS A 48 -7.63 -22.32 7.24
N ILE A 49 -7.87 -21.03 7.23
CA ILE A 49 -8.77 -20.40 8.18
C ILE A 49 -10.16 -20.78 7.68
N GLU A 50 -10.84 -21.65 8.41
CA GLU A 50 -12.26 -21.86 8.20
C GLU A 50 -12.91 -20.50 8.31
N SER A 51 -13.21 -19.89 7.16
CA SER A 51 -14.13 -18.79 7.12
C SER A 51 -15.39 -19.38 7.75
N TYR A 52 -15.90 -18.77 8.80
CA TYR A 52 -17.21 -19.09 9.29
C TYR A 52 -18.17 -18.79 8.12
N VAL A 53 -18.38 -19.80 7.29
CA VAL A 53 -19.48 -19.79 6.35
C VAL A 53 -20.68 -20.06 7.23
N PRO A 54 -21.59 -19.09 7.43
CA PRO A 54 -22.83 -19.35 8.15
C PRO A 54 -23.48 -20.57 7.49
N ALA A 55 -23.63 -21.66 8.22
CA ALA A 55 -24.36 -22.83 7.74
C ALA A 55 -25.69 -22.30 7.20
N GLU A 56 -25.89 -22.40 5.88
CA GLU A 56 -27.09 -22.05 5.14
C GLU A 56 -28.13 -21.24 5.92
N ARG A 57 -27.89 -19.96 6.14
CA ARG A 57 -28.98 -19.07 6.50
C ARG A 57 -29.85 -18.93 5.27
N SER A 58 -30.93 -19.72 5.26
CA SER A 58 -31.98 -19.69 4.26
C SER A 58 -32.80 -18.39 4.25
N LYS A 59 -32.11 -17.23 4.44
CA LYS A 59 -32.69 -15.92 4.28
C LYS A 59 -31.68 -15.05 3.50
N ALA A 60 -31.99 -14.87 2.25
CA ALA A 60 -31.34 -14.00 1.29
C ALA A 60 -31.25 -12.50 1.70
N SER A 61 -31.42 -12.14 2.97
CA SER A 61 -31.60 -10.76 3.40
C SER A 61 -30.49 -10.20 4.30
N GLU A 62 -29.57 -11.01 4.81
CA GLU A 62 -28.46 -10.49 5.63
C GLU A 62 -27.11 -10.48 4.89
N ALA A 63 -26.91 -11.34 3.91
CA ALA A 63 -25.71 -11.36 3.09
C ALA A 63 -25.57 -10.08 2.23
N ASP A 64 -26.70 -9.44 1.91
CA ASP A 64 -26.76 -8.23 1.10
C ASP A 64 -26.53 -6.94 1.90
N LEU A 65 -26.20 -7.03 3.19
CA LEU A 65 -26.04 -5.87 4.06
C LEU A 65 -24.58 -5.50 4.36
N TYR A 66 -23.65 -6.33 3.95
CA TYR A 66 -22.24 -6.18 4.29
C TYR A 66 -21.34 -6.41 3.09
N ASP A 67 -20.38 -5.54 2.97
CA ASP A 67 -19.24 -5.67 2.06
C ASP A 67 -17.95 -5.90 2.84
N VAL A 68 -16.91 -6.24 2.11
CA VAL A 68 -15.56 -6.42 2.62
C VAL A 68 -14.71 -5.24 2.24
N ARG A 69 -14.04 -4.66 3.22
CA ARG A 69 -13.07 -3.59 3.02
C ARG A 69 -11.65 -4.12 3.24
N TRP A 70 -10.76 -3.77 2.34
CA TRP A 70 -9.34 -4.06 2.45
C TRP A 70 -8.58 -2.75 2.64
N ILE A 71 -7.71 -2.69 3.62
CA ILE A 71 -6.82 -1.55 3.86
C ILE A 71 -5.39 -2.05 3.71
N VAL A 72 -4.61 -1.35 2.90
CA VAL A 72 -3.19 -1.65 2.67
C VAL A 72 -2.37 -0.42 2.99
N GLU A 73 -1.39 -0.58 3.86
CA GLU A 73 -0.39 0.44 4.16
C GLU A 73 1.00 -0.08 3.80
N VAL A 74 1.75 0.74 3.09
CA VAL A 74 3.10 0.42 2.63
C VAL A 74 4.09 1.33 3.36
N PHE A 75 5.05 0.74 4.05
CA PHE A 75 6.10 1.44 4.79
C PHE A 75 7.45 1.16 4.16
N ARG A 76 8.31 2.16 4.10
CA ARG A 76 9.68 2.00 3.60
C ARG A 76 10.61 1.67 4.75
N ASP A 77 11.45 0.64 4.55
CA ASP A 77 12.49 0.15 5.46
C ASP A 77 12.00 -0.35 6.81
N GLU A 78 11.11 0.34 7.51
CA GLU A 78 10.54 -0.06 8.81
C GLU A 78 9.08 0.38 8.92
N ILE A 79 8.30 -0.31 9.76
CA ILE A 79 6.91 0.08 10.06
C ILE A 79 6.94 1.13 11.17
N ALA A 80 7.15 2.38 10.77
CA ALA A 80 7.15 3.52 11.66
C ALA A 80 6.69 4.78 10.93
N GLY A 81 6.02 5.68 11.65
CA GLY A 81 5.52 6.94 11.10
C GLY A 81 4.40 6.76 10.09
N GLU A 82 4.36 7.64 9.10
CA GLU A 82 3.37 7.65 8.04
C GLU A 82 3.71 6.62 6.95
N PRO A 83 2.74 5.87 6.41
CA PRO A 83 2.97 4.99 5.28
C PRO A 83 3.29 5.80 4.03
N VAL A 84 4.17 5.29 3.17
CA VAL A 84 4.47 5.93 1.87
C VAL A 84 3.31 5.82 0.90
N GLN A 85 2.46 4.79 1.06
CA GLN A 85 1.22 4.63 0.30
C GLN A 85 0.15 3.98 1.21
N ARG A 86 -1.10 4.38 1.03
CA ARG A 86 -2.27 3.80 1.68
C ARG A 86 -3.39 3.62 0.66
N TYR A 87 -4.00 2.45 0.66
CA TYR A 87 -5.15 2.11 -0.17
C TYR A 87 -6.29 1.62 0.70
N VAL A 88 -7.51 2.00 0.34
CA VAL A 88 -8.74 1.45 0.89
C VAL A 88 -9.54 0.93 -0.30
N LEU A 89 -9.75 -0.37 -0.34
CA LEU A 89 -10.31 -1.09 -1.47
C LEU A 89 -11.61 -1.77 -1.03
N GLY A 90 -12.63 -1.65 -1.84
CA GLY A 90 -13.93 -2.25 -1.59
C GLY A 90 -14.08 -3.62 -2.25
N CYS A 91 -15.22 -4.26 -1.99
CA CYS A 91 -15.59 -5.58 -2.46
C CYS A 91 -15.68 -5.71 -3.99
N GLU A 92 -16.03 -4.65 -4.70
CA GLU A 92 -16.16 -4.65 -6.17
C GLU A 92 -14.91 -5.13 -6.91
N GLN A 93 -13.75 -5.08 -6.23
CA GLN A 93 -12.47 -5.51 -6.79
C GLN A 93 -12.11 -6.95 -6.42
N ALA A 94 -12.94 -7.65 -5.66
CA ALA A 94 -12.69 -9.04 -5.29
C ALA A 94 -13.05 -9.99 -6.43
N ALA A 95 -12.06 -10.76 -6.89
CA ALA A 95 -12.24 -11.66 -8.04
C ALA A 95 -13.05 -12.94 -7.71
N ASP A 96 -13.16 -13.30 -6.44
CA ASP A 96 -13.70 -14.59 -5.99
C ASP A 96 -14.67 -14.50 -4.81
N GLY A 97 -15.45 -13.45 -4.77
CA GLY A 97 -16.46 -13.31 -3.74
C GLY A 97 -15.88 -13.09 -2.34
N HIS A 98 -14.99 -12.11 -2.18
CA HIS A 98 -14.51 -11.59 -0.91
C HIS A 98 -13.19 -12.14 -0.34
N HIS A 99 -12.59 -13.16 -0.97
CA HIS A 99 -11.41 -13.80 -0.40
C HIS A 99 -10.08 -13.34 -1.02
N THR A 100 -10.10 -12.75 -2.19
CA THR A 100 -8.91 -12.30 -2.90
C THR A 100 -9.14 -10.97 -3.59
N ILE A 101 -8.17 -10.07 -3.47
CA ILE A 101 -8.19 -8.78 -4.18
C ILE A 101 -6.82 -8.53 -4.81
N HIS A 102 -6.82 -7.87 -5.96
CA HIS A 102 -5.62 -7.49 -6.69
C HIS A 102 -5.50 -5.97 -6.75
N THR A 103 -4.30 -5.47 -6.53
CA THR A 103 -3.97 -4.06 -6.72
C THR A 103 -2.56 -3.92 -7.25
N SER A 104 -2.23 -2.75 -7.78
CA SER A 104 -0.88 -2.46 -8.27
C SER A 104 -0.26 -1.33 -7.47
N LEU A 105 1.01 -1.49 -7.11
CA LEU A 105 1.81 -0.48 -6.43
C LEU A 105 2.91 -0.03 -7.39
N ALA A 106 3.24 1.26 -7.34
CA ALA A 106 4.42 1.82 -8.00
C ALA A 106 5.38 2.31 -6.93
N LEU A 107 6.52 1.65 -6.78
CA LEU A 107 7.46 1.85 -5.67
C LEU A 107 8.89 2.03 -6.19
N HIS A 108 9.68 2.88 -5.57
CA HIS A 108 11.11 2.95 -5.84
C HIS A 108 11.84 1.67 -5.41
N ALA A 109 13.00 1.39 -5.97
CA ALA A 109 13.82 0.24 -5.62
C ALA A 109 14.37 0.37 -4.19
N ALA A 110 13.61 -0.13 -3.21
CA ALA A 110 13.94 -0.14 -1.78
C ALA A 110 13.33 -1.38 -1.11
N ARG A 111 13.46 -1.50 0.20
CA ARG A 111 12.75 -2.50 0.98
C ARG A 111 11.48 -1.88 1.54
N TYR A 112 10.41 -2.65 1.51
CA TYR A 112 9.09 -2.23 2.00
C TYR A 112 8.47 -3.27 2.91
N HIS A 113 7.64 -2.81 3.81
CA HIS A 113 6.73 -3.62 4.58
C HIS A 113 5.31 -3.25 4.16
N VAL A 114 4.58 -4.25 3.69
CA VAL A 114 3.15 -4.14 3.41
C VAL A 114 2.41 -4.66 4.63
N VAL A 115 1.55 -3.82 5.20
CA VAL A 115 0.61 -4.20 6.25
C VAL A 115 -0.77 -4.18 5.62
N ALA A 116 -1.50 -5.27 5.78
CA ALA A 116 -2.83 -5.42 5.23
C ALA A 116 -3.84 -5.75 6.33
N TRP A 117 -5.04 -5.23 6.19
CA TRP A 117 -6.20 -5.44 7.05
C TRP A 117 -7.43 -5.70 6.19
N MET A 118 -8.29 -6.59 6.64
CA MET A 118 -9.60 -6.78 6.06
C MET A 118 -10.64 -6.84 7.16
N ASP A 119 -11.75 -6.12 6.97
CA ASP A 119 -12.92 -6.11 7.85
C ASP A 119 -14.23 -6.00 7.05
N TYR A 120 -15.35 -6.11 7.75
CA TYR A 120 -16.67 -5.96 7.18
C TYR A 120 -17.19 -4.53 7.39
N VAL A 121 -17.82 -4.01 6.35
CA VAL A 121 -18.43 -2.67 6.30
C VAL A 121 -19.87 -2.76 5.79
N ASP A 122 -20.58 -1.65 5.74
CA ASP A 122 -21.92 -1.61 5.13
C ASP A 122 -21.83 -1.83 3.62
N ASP A 123 -22.85 -2.49 3.06
CA ASP A 123 -22.98 -2.72 1.63
C ASP A 123 -22.75 -1.46 0.82
N GLY A 124 -21.96 -1.56 -0.25
CA GLY A 124 -21.57 -0.45 -1.11
C GLY A 124 -20.68 0.61 -0.44
N SER A 125 -20.10 0.34 0.71
CA SER A 125 -19.30 1.29 1.49
C SER A 125 -17.86 0.79 1.71
N VAL A 126 -16.97 1.74 2.00
CA VAL A 126 -15.63 1.49 2.56
C VAL A 126 -15.41 2.29 3.86
N SER A 127 -16.48 2.86 4.40
CA SER A 127 -16.44 3.65 5.64
C SER A 127 -16.32 2.78 6.87
N ASP A 128 -15.80 3.36 7.95
CA ASP A 128 -15.68 2.70 9.25
C ASP A 128 -17.06 2.28 9.78
N LYS A 129 -17.17 1.01 10.21
CA LYS A 129 -18.38 0.47 10.82
C LYS A 129 -18.11 -0.09 12.21
N TYR A 130 -17.42 -1.20 12.31
CA TYR A 130 -17.08 -1.84 13.58
C TYR A 130 -15.74 -1.36 14.15
N TYR A 131 -14.89 -0.85 13.29
CA TYR A 131 -13.56 -0.37 13.63
C TYR A 131 -13.33 1.02 13.04
N THR A 132 -12.76 1.89 13.84
CA THR A 132 -12.27 3.20 13.36
C THR A 132 -10.78 3.07 13.06
N ILE A 133 -10.43 3.25 11.78
CA ILE A 133 -9.08 2.94 11.26
C ILE A 133 -8.48 4.16 10.53
N PRO A 134 -8.03 5.18 11.28
CA PRO A 134 -7.29 6.29 10.68
C PRO A 134 -5.96 5.82 10.08
N SER A 135 -5.33 4.82 10.70
CA SER A 135 -4.17 4.09 10.18
C SER A 135 -4.13 2.69 10.78
N LEU A 136 -3.39 1.76 10.16
CA LEU A 136 -3.23 0.40 10.71
C LEU A 136 -2.38 0.35 11.98
N SER A 137 -1.75 1.46 12.37
CA SER A 137 -1.09 1.63 13.67
C SER A 137 -2.01 2.22 14.76
N ALA A 138 -3.22 2.65 14.40
CA ALA A 138 -4.15 3.34 15.31
C ALA A 138 -5.59 2.86 15.09
N ILE A 139 -5.82 1.56 15.31
CA ILE A 139 -7.14 0.94 15.19
C ILE A 139 -7.86 1.07 16.53
N SER A 140 -9.11 1.47 16.51
CA SER A 140 -9.96 1.55 17.69
C SER A 140 -11.37 1.01 17.42
N VAL A 141 -12.03 0.59 18.50
CA VAL A 141 -13.45 0.23 18.47
C VAL A 141 -14.25 1.48 18.84
N PRO A 142 -15.29 1.85 18.07
CA PRO A 142 -16.14 2.98 18.43
C PRO A 142 -16.75 2.81 19.84
N GLU A 143 -16.71 3.86 20.65
CA GLU A 143 -17.23 3.82 22.05
C GLU A 143 -18.75 3.75 22.15
N ALA A 144 -19.47 4.05 21.09
CA ALA A 144 -20.91 4.20 21.10
C ALA A 144 -21.63 2.87 20.90
N GLY A 145 -22.21 2.34 21.94
CA GLY A 145 -23.18 1.24 21.92
C GLY A 145 -22.72 0.03 22.72
N SER A 146 -23.68 -0.81 23.05
CA SER A 146 -23.40 -2.09 23.69
C SER A 146 -22.57 -2.95 22.74
N TYR A 147 -21.35 -3.27 23.13
CA TYR A 147 -20.55 -4.25 22.42
C TYR A 147 -21.30 -5.60 22.46
N ILE A 148 -21.88 -5.98 21.36
CA ILE A 148 -22.47 -7.31 21.20
C ILE A 148 -21.34 -8.26 20.82
N GLY A 149 -20.93 -9.13 21.71
CA GLY A 149 -19.99 -10.20 21.39
C GLY A 149 -20.58 -11.21 20.41
N ASN A 150 -19.74 -12.00 19.76
CA ASN A 150 -20.10 -13.06 18.81
C ASN A 150 -20.86 -12.60 17.56
N GLU A 151 -20.56 -11.41 17.07
CA GLU A 151 -21.05 -10.96 15.77
C GLU A 151 -19.99 -11.32 14.71
N GLU A 152 -20.38 -12.13 13.75
CA GLU A 152 -19.51 -12.68 12.69
C GLU A 152 -18.87 -11.60 11.84
N HIS A 153 -19.58 -10.48 11.63
CA HIS A 153 -19.11 -9.34 10.85
C HIS A 153 -18.09 -8.45 11.60
N LYS A 154 -17.70 -8.84 12.82
CA LYS A 154 -16.58 -8.22 13.54
C LYS A 154 -15.26 -8.99 13.36
N ASP A 155 -15.28 -10.07 12.61
CA ASP A 155 -14.05 -10.76 12.26
C ASP A 155 -13.15 -9.87 11.42
N THR A 156 -11.86 -9.93 11.71
CA THR A 156 -10.84 -9.16 11.01
C THR A 156 -9.70 -10.07 10.64
N TYR A 157 -9.04 -9.74 9.55
CA TYR A 157 -7.91 -10.48 9.04
C TYR A 157 -6.74 -9.53 8.82
N VAL A 158 -5.56 -9.94 9.24
CA VAL A 158 -4.37 -9.10 9.18
C VAL A 158 -3.20 -9.84 8.55
N ALA A 159 -2.33 -9.11 7.90
CA ALA A 159 -1.07 -9.63 7.42
C ALA A 159 0.03 -8.56 7.44
N ARG A 160 1.25 -9.04 7.46
CA ARG A 160 2.44 -8.25 7.23
C ARG A 160 3.38 -9.04 6.33
N GLN A 161 3.84 -8.38 5.25
CA GLN A 161 4.77 -8.97 4.29
C GLN A 161 5.89 -7.98 3.99
N GLU A 162 7.12 -8.48 3.94
CA GLU A 162 8.26 -7.73 3.42
C GLU A 162 8.39 -7.92 1.91
N ILE A 163 8.65 -6.84 1.18
CA ILE A 163 8.94 -6.83 -0.25
C ILE A 163 10.29 -6.13 -0.44
N ASP A 164 11.30 -6.84 -0.91
CA ASP A 164 12.61 -6.28 -1.21
C ASP A 164 12.77 -6.00 -2.70
N LEU A 165 12.71 -4.72 -3.05
CA LEU A 165 12.88 -4.23 -4.43
C LEU A 165 14.28 -3.67 -4.69
N LYS A 166 15.25 -3.80 -3.77
CA LYS A 166 16.60 -3.23 -3.94
C LYS A 166 17.32 -3.74 -5.17
N GLY A 167 17.07 -5.00 -5.55
CA GLY A 167 17.63 -5.62 -6.75
C GLY A 167 17.07 -5.09 -8.07
N TYR A 168 16.04 -4.24 -8.05
CA TYR A 168 15.35 -3.74 -9.23
C TYR A 168 15.75 -2.31 -9.61
N ARG A 169 16.78 -1.74 -8.99
CA ARG A 169 17.21 -0.36 -9.22
C ARG A 169 17.47 -0.01 -10.69
N ASP A 170 17.96 -0.97 -11.47
CA ASP A 170 18.28 -0.82 -12.89
C ASP A 170 17.36 -1.68 -13.77
N ARG A 171 16.23 -2.14 -13.23
CA ARG A 171 15.29 -3.09 -13.86
C ARG A 171 13.84 -2.56 -13.81
N TRP A 172 13.70 -1.29 -14.09
CA TRP A 172 12.46 -0.52 -13.97
C TRP A 172 11.32 -0.93 -14.94
N ASN A 173 11.59 -1.73 -15.96
CA ASN A 173 10.56 -2.29 -16.85
C ASN A 173 10.01 -3.62 -16.36
N GLU A 174 10.50 -4.14 -15.24
CA GLU A 174 10.03 -5.42 -14.71
C GLU A 174 8.87 -5.18 -13.74
N THR A 175 7.95 -6.13 -13.79
CA THR A 175 6.86 -6.21 -12.81
C THR A 175 7.15 -7.31 -11.80
N VAL A 176 6.95 -7.02 -10.54
CA VAL A 176 7.13 -7.95 -9.42
C VAL A 176 5.76 -8.41 -8.94
N ASP A 177 5.54 -9.71 -8.87
CA ASP A 177 4.34 -10.27 -8.25
C ASP A 177 4.59 -10.53 -6.77
N ALA A 178 3.71 -10.05 -5.91
CA ALA A 178 3.75 -10.26 -4.48
C ALA A 178 2.38 -10.72 -3.96
N THR A 179 2.39 -11.70 -3.07
CA THR A 179 1.17 -12.20 -2.42
C THR A 179 1.27 -11.99 -0.92
N VAL A 180 0.24 -11.40 -0.35
CA VAL A 180 0.08 -11.19 1.09
C VAL A 180 -1.10 -12.02 1.58
N THR A 181 -0.83 -12.99 2.44
CA THR A 181 -1.86 -13.89 2.97
C THR A 181 -2.26 -13.43 4.37
N LEU A 182 -3.54 -13.03 4.51
CA LEU A 182 -4.10 -12.54 5.75
C LEU A 182 -4.55 -13.70 6.64
N GLN A 183 -4.33 -13.52 7.94
CA GLN A 183 -4.74 -14.45 8.99
C GLN A 183 -5.69 -13.76 9.96
N ARG A 184 -6.57 -14.54 10.59
CA ARG A 184 -7.51 -14.09 11.61
C ARG A 184 -6.83 -13.78 12.95
#